data_bc63510697e2b4a9b34a1e7533c47210
#
_entry.id   bc63510697e2b4a9b34a1e7533c47210
#
_cell.length_a   1.000
_cell.length_b   1.000
_cell.length_c   1.000
_cell.angle_alpha   90.00
_cell.angle_beta   90.00
_cell.angle_gamma   90.00
#
_symmetry.space_group_name_H-M   'P 1'
#
loop_
_entity.id
_entity.type
_entity.pdbx_description
1 polymer ?
#
loop_
_entity_poly.entity_id
_entity_poly.type
_entity_poly.pdbx_seq_one_letter_code
_entity_poly.pdbx_strand_id
1 'polypeptide(L)'
;MSVKLALLKSGETLITDVKELVTEETEEKERKVHGYLFVKPKKVDLASPVLLTENSDSKEESSVQVSLRSWCLITKDTEFAIAKDWVVTFMEPADRLTAMYEETLND
;
A
#
# COMPACT_ATOMS: atom_id res chain seq x y z
N MET A 1 0.11 12.41 7.44
CA MET A 1 0.46 11.23 6.70
C MET A 1 -0.76 10.60 6.06
N SER A 2 -0.65 10.19 4.84
CA SER A 2 -1.80 9.68 4.13
C SER A 2 -1.53 8.22 3.80
N VAL A 3 -1.86 7.34 4.70
CA VAL A 3 -1.56 5.93 4.53
C VAL A 3 -2.65 5.27 3.71
N LYS A 4 -2.27 4.63 2.63
CA LYS A 4 -3.22 3.99 1.74
C LYS A 4 -2.71 2.63 1.31
N LEU A 5 -3.62 1.79 0.88
CA LEU A 5 -3.24 0.57 0.21
C LEU A 5 -3.25 0.88 -1.28
N ALA A 6 -2.23 0.48 -1.96
CA ALA A 6 -2.13 0.73 -3.39
C ALA A 6 -2.06 -0.60 -4.11
N LEU A 7 -2.97 -0.84 -5.04
CA LEU A 7 -2.93 -2.02 -5.85
C LEU A 7 -2.29 -1.64 -7.16
N LEU A 8 -1.19 -2.26 -7.50
CA LEU A 8 -0.44 -1.91 -8.69
C LEU A 8 -0.77 -2.85 -9.85
N LYS A 9 -0.47 -2.42 -11.03
CA LYS A 9 -0.73 -3.23 -12.20
C LYS A 9 0.02 -4.55 -12.15
N SER A 10 1.08 -4.61 -11.39
CA SER A 10 1.83 -5.85 -11.27
C SER A 10 1.09 -6.87 -10.41
N GLY A 11 0.03 -6.46 -9.76
CA GLY A 11 -0.69 -7.34 -8.85
C GLY A 11 -0.24 -7.21 -7.43
N GLU A 12 0.76 -6.40 -7.17
CA GLU A 12 1.22 -6.23 -5.81
C GLU A 12 0.35 -5.26 -5.05
N THR A 13 0.18 -5.49 -3.79
CA THR A 13 -0.53 -4.55 -2.91
C THR A 13 0.48 -4.02 -1.93
N LEU A 14 0.55 -2.71 -1.85
CA LEU A 14 1.48 -2.06 -0.93
C LEU A 14 0.70 -1.20 0.04
N ILE A 15 1.23 -1.03 1.24
CA ILE A 15 0.69 -0.06 2.15
C ILE A 15 1.76 0.98 2.29
N THR A 16 1.42 2.24 2.17
CA THR A 16 2.43 3.27 2.09
C THR A 16 1.82 4.63 2.39
N ASP A 17 2.67 5.56 2.79
CA ASP A 17 2.28 6.94 2.90
C ASP A 17 2.37 7.48 1.49
N VAL A 18 1.31 8.06 0.96
CA VAL A 18 1.24 8.48 -0.42
C VAL A 18 1.16 9.98 -0.54
N LYS A 19 1.97 10.55 -1.39
CA LYS A 19 1.88 11.97 -1.70
C LYS A 19 1.69 12.10 -3.18
N GLU A 20 1.02 13.12 -3.61
CA GLU A 20 0.79 13.32 -5.03
C GLU A 20 1.92 14.15 -5.62
N LEU A 21 2.39 13.78 -6.77
CA LEU A 21 3.39 14.56 -7.48
C LEU A 21 2.63 15.38 -8.49
N VAL A 22 2.52 16.67 -8.23
CA VAL A 22 1.73 17.53 -9.09
C VAL A 22 2.58 18.58 -9.73
N THR A 23 2.12 19.08 -10.83
CA THR A 23 2.79 20.15 -11.47
C THR A 23 1.98 21.36 -11.27
N GLU A 24 2.60 22.46 -10.86
CA GLU A 24 1.89 23.58 -10.67
C GLU A 24 1.94 24.33 -11.91
N GLU A 25 1.04 24.40 -12.67
CA GLU A 25 1.05 25.12 -13.81
C GLU A 25 0.78 26.48 -13.61
N THR A 26 0.92 27.28 -14.43
CA THR A 26 0.70 28.58 -14.20
C THR A 26 -0.59 28.97 -14.15
N GLU A 27 -0.78 29.90 -13.73
CA GLU A 27 -1.96 30.44 -13.66
C GLU A 27 -3.09 29.73 -13.74
N GLU A 28 -3.91 29.94 -14.26
CA GLU A 28 -5.10 29.36 -14.18
C GLU A 28 -5.13 27.99 -14.47
N LYS A 29 -4.16 27.33 -14.58
CA LYS A 29 -4.27 26.06 -14.85
C LYS A 29 -4.48 25.26 -13.71
N GLU A 30 -5.13 24.18 -13.70
CA GLU A 30 -5.31 23.45 -12.55
C GLU A 30 -4.15 22.59 -12.32
N ARG A 31 -3.95 22.07 -11.18
CA ARG A 31 -2.86 21.22 -10.85
C ARG A 31 -3.08 19.87 -11.46
N LYS A 32 -2.09 19.28 -12.04
CA LYS A 32 -2.23 18.02 -12.60
C LYS A 32 -1.41 17.03 -11.87
N VAL A 33 -1.95 15.89 -11.51
CA VAL A 33 -1.23 14.86 -10.82
C VAL A 33 -0.51 14.03 -11.86
N HIS A 34 0.81 13.97 -11.78
CA HIS A 34 1.59 13.23 -12.73
C HIS A 34 1.99 11.87 -12.18
N GLY A 35 1.94 11.68 -10.92
CA GLY A 35 2.31 10.42 -10.33
C GLY A 35 2.20 10.52 -8.85
N TYR A 36 2.78 9.55 -8.15
CA TYR A 36 2.68 9.51 -6.71
C TYR A 36 4.05 9.24 -6.13
N LEU A 37 4.27 9.73 -4.92
CA LEU A 37 5.47 9.42 -4.19
C LEU A 37 5.05 8.50 -3.06
N PHE A 38 5.60 7.29 -3.06
CA PHE A 38 5.31 6.32 -2.02
C PHE A 38 6.44 6.39 -1.03
N VAL A 39 6.12 6.71 0.22
CA VAL A 39 7.13 6.85 1.26
C VAL A 39 7.10 5.62 2.11
N LYS A 40 8.20 4.93 2.20
CA LYS A 40 8.37 3.73 2.99
C LYS A 40 7.30 2.69 2.68
N PRO A 41 7.16 2.31 1.41
CA PRO A 41 6.13 1.33 1.07
C PRO A 41 6.49 -0.05 1.59
N LYS A 42 5.48 -0.75 2.08
CA LYS A 42 5.66 -2.12 2.55
C LYS A 42 4.74 -3.02 1.73
N LYS A 43 5.24 -4.15 1.33
CA LYS A 43 4.43 -5.06 0.58
C LYS A 43 3.54 -5.84 1.53
N VAL A 44 2.29 -5.97 1.19
CA VAL A 44 1.33 -6.67 2.02
C VAL A 44 1.26 -8.10 1.53
N ASP A 45 1.60 -9.03 2.40
CA ASP A 45 1.53 -10.44 2.06
C ASP A 45 0.41 -11.08 2.87
N LEU A 46 -0.44 -11.81 2.20
CA LEU A 46 -1.53 -12.47 2.89
C LEU A 46 -1.23 -13.95 2.91
N ALA A 47 -1.18 -14.50 4.10
CA ALA A 47 -0.98 -15.88 4.22
C ALA A 47 -2.33 -16.47 4.35
N SER A 48 -2.85 -17.00 3.36
CA SER A 48 -4.15 -17.41 3.41
C SER A 48 -4.29 -18.77 3.82
N PRO A 49 -4.96 -19.03 4.69
CA PRO A 49 -5.17 -20.31 5.18
C PRO A 49 -6.21 -20.94 4.48
N VAL A 50 -6.32 -20.75 3.43
CA VAL A 50 -7.27 -21.25 2.74
C VAL A 50 -7.70 -22.46 3.05
N LEU A 51 -6.95 -23.17 3.20
CA LEU A 51 -7.39 -24.33 3.30
C LEU A 51 -8.31 -24.62 4.20
N LEU A 52 -8.29 -24.21 5.04
CA LEU A 52 -9.08 -24.55 5.96
C LEU A 52 -10.34 -24.35 5.77
N THR A 53 -10.51 -23.95 5.07
CA THR A 53 -11.74 -23.61 4.93
C THR A 53 -12.72 -24.53 4.97
N GLU A 54 -12.55 -25.50 4.73
CA GLU A 54 -13.57 -26.26 4.69
C GLU A 54 -14.30 -26.30 5.80
N ASN A 55 -13.97 -26.13 6.71
CA ASN A 55 -14.67 -26.21 7.79
C ASN A 55 -15.36 -25.19 8.00
N SER A 56 -15.62 -24.83 7.58
CA SER A 56 -16.31 -23.88 7.69
C SER A 56 -16.90 -23.37 8.72
N ASP A 57 -17.29 -23.75 9.32
CA ASP A 57 -17.99 -23.23 10.30
C ASP A 57 -17.24 -22.34 10.95
N SER A 58 -16.34 -22.20 10.81
CA SER A 58 -15.65 -21.41 11.46
C SER A 58 -15.77 -20.20 11.22
N LYS A 59 -16.24 -19.67 11.36
CA LYS A 59 -16.38 -18.50 11.18
C LYS A 59 -15.36 -17.78 11.55
N GLU A 60 -14.63 -18.02 12.02
CA GLU A 60 -13.69 -17.28 12.43
C GLU A 60 -12.96 -17.00 11.49
N GLU A 61 -13.00 -17.30 10.89
CA GLU A 61 -12.42 -17.05 10.07
C GLU A 61 -11.67 -16.24 9.75
N SER A 62 -11.68 -15.81 9.63
CA SER A 62 -11.08 -14.87 9.40
C SER A 62 -9.81 -14.84 9.73
N SER A 63 -9.20 -15.58 9.81
CA SER A 63 -8.02 -15.42 10.20
C SER A 63 -7.09 -15.26 9.13
N VAL A 64 -7.13 -14.39 8.33
CA VAL A 64 -6.17 -14.12 7.34
C VAL A 64 -4.99 -13.54 8.03
N GLN A 65 -3.82 -14.07 7.83
CA GLN A 65 -2.67 -13.51 8.41
C GLN A 65 -2.03 -12.57 7.47
N VAL A 66 -1.66 -11.39 7.91
CA VAL A 66 -1.09 -10.36 7.09
C VAL A 66 0.29 -10.05 7.59
N SER A 67 1.25 -9.98 6.71
CA SER A 67 2.57 -9.53 7.12
C SER A 67 3.01 -8.44 6.19
N LEU A 68 3.88 -7.57 6.66
CA LEU A 68 4.39 -6.46 5.88
C LEU A 68 5.89 -6.62 5.74
N ARG A 69 6.39 -6.34 4.57
CA ARG A 69 7.84 -6.39 4.38
C ARG A 69 8.24 -5.28 3.44
N SER A 70 9.48 -4.91 3.45
CA SER A 70 9.96 -3.85 2.59
C SER A 70 9.69 -4.22 1.16
N TRP A 71 9.27 -3.25 0.40
CA TRP A 71 8.88 -3.51 -0.98
C TRP A 71 10.11 -3.83 -1.82
N CYS A 72 11.15 -3.05 -1.72
CA CYS A 72 12.31 -3.29 -2.52
C CYS A 72 13.50 -3.50 -1.62
N LEU A 73 14.05 -4.69 -1.63
CA LEU A 73 15.08 -5.01 -0.69
C LEU A 73 16.49 -4.70 -1.17
N ILE A 74 16.63 -4.31 -2.40
CA ILE A 74 17.96 -4.09 -2.93
C ILE A 74 18.36 -2.65 -3.00
N THR A 75 17.59 -1.75 -2.40
CA THR A 75 17.91 -0.34 -2.44
C THR A 75 17.86 0.24 -1.05
N LYS A 76 18.59 1.32 -0.83
CA LYS A 76 18.49 1.99 0.42
C LYS A 76 17.43 3.03 0.36
N ASP A 77 16.83 3.28 -0.79
CA ASP A 77 15.84 4.33 -0.92
C ASP A 77 14.59 3.99 -0.15
N THR A 78 13.97 4.98 0.40
CA THR A 78 12.73 4.78 1.13
C THR A 78 11.58 5.50 0.48
N GLU A 79 11.82 6.23 -0.59
CA GLU A 79 10.76 6.93 -1.30
C GLU A 79 10.85 6.58 -2.75
N PHE A 80 9.72 6.32 -3.36
CA PHE A 80 9.70 5.88 -4.74
C PHE A 80 8.66 6.64 -5.53
N ALA A 81 9.04 7.17 -6.67
CA ALA A 81 8.09 7.87 -7.54
C ALA A 81 7.42 6.84 -8.42
N ILE A 82 6.11 6.83 -8.44
CA ILE A 82 5.34 5.83 -9.16
C ILE A 82 4.48 6.53 -10.20
N ALA A 83 4.50 6.03 -11.41
CA ALA A 83 3.70 6.62 -12.47
C ALA A 83 2.23 6.51 -12.15
N LYS A 84 1.50 7.56 -12.49
CA LYS A 84 0.11 7.62 -12.17
C LYS A 84 -0.65 6.44 -12.72
N ASP A 85 -0.37 6.00 -13.91
CA ASP A 85 -1.15 4.94 -14.48
C ASP A 85 -0.63 3.56 -14.10
N TRP A 86 0.34 3.47 -13.20
CA TRP A 86 0.77 2.16 -12.72
C TRP A 86 -0.09 1.69 -11.55
N VAL A 87 -0.84 2.60 -10.96
CA VAL A 87 -1.68 2.27 -9.82
C VAL A 87 -3.07 1.96 -10.31
N VAL A 88 -3.59 0.79 -9.98
CA VAL A 88 -4.93 0.43 -10.37
C VAL A 88 -5.91 1.14 -9.47
N THR A 89 -5.69 1.12 -8.20
CA THR A 89 -6.59 1.79 -7.27
C THR A 89 -5.93 1.96 -5.92
N PHE A 90 -6.43 2.92 -5.17
CA PHE A 90 -6.02 3.11 -3.80
C PHE A 90 -7.20 2.71 -2.92
N MET A 91 -6.91 2.17 -1.76
CA MET A 91 -7.95 1.76 -0.84
C MET A 91 -7.56 2.18 0.55
N GLU A 92 -8.55 2.34 1.41
CA GLU A 92 -8.27 2.68 2.79
C GLU A 92 -7.92 1.43 3.54
N PRO A 93 -6.82 1.38 4.25
CA PRO A 93 -6.46 0.18 4.97
C PRO A 93 -7.30 0.01 6.22
N ALA A 94 -7.51 -1.21 6.62
CA ALA A 94 -8.18 -1.47 7.88
C ALA A 94 -7.32 -0.92 9.00
N ASP A 95 -7.94 -0.52 10.09
CA ASP A 95 -7.22 0.09 11.19
C ASP A 95 -6.06 -0.75 11.68
N ARG A 96 -6.24 -2.05 11.76
CA ARG A 96 -5.20 -2.88 12.22
C ARG A 96 -4.03 -2.83 11.29
N LEU A 97 -4.25 -2.76 10.01
CA LEU A 97 -3.17 -2.73 9.05
C LEU A 97 -2.44 -1.42 9.13
N THR A 98 -3.16 -0.32 9.34
CA THR A 98 -2.52 0.98 9.50
C THR A 98 -1.62 0.95 10.72
N ALA A 99 -2.10 0.35 11.80
CA ALA A 99 -1.29 0.29 13.01
C ALA A 99 -0.04 -0.55 12.78
N MET A 100 -0.16 -1.63 12.05
CA MET A 100 1.01 -2.45 11.76
C MET A 100 2.03 -1.66 10.94
N TYR A 101 1.53 -0.90 9.98
CA TYR A 101 2.43 -0.12 9.15
C TYR A 101 3.15 0.93 9.99
N GLU A 102 2.41 1.59 10.85
CA GLU A 102 3.02 2.62 11.68
C GLU A 102 4.05 2.04 12.62
N GLU A 103 3.84 0.84 13.05
CA GLU A 103 4.81 0.22 13.89
C GLU A 103 6.09 -0.04 13.14
N THR A 104 6.03 -0.39 11.87
CA THR A 104 7.23 -0.62 11.11
C THR A 104 8.02 0.65 10.92
N LEU A 105 7.37 1.81 10.99
CA LEU A 105 8.07 3.05 10.79
C LEU A 105 8.87 3.47 12.00
N ASN A 106 8.54 2.91 13.13
CA ASN A 106 9.24 3.26 14.34
C ASN A 106 10.46 2.40 14.59
N ASP A 107 10.77 1.50 13.73
CA ASP A 107 11.93 0.69 13.92
C ASP A 107 13.19 1.29 13.36
#